data_3d30985c396d6d22c7213bea162f0d3c
#
_entry.id   3d30985c396d6d22c7213bea162f0d3c
#
_cell.length_a   1.000
_cell.length_b   1.000
_cell.length_c   1.000
_cell.angle_alpha   90.00
_cell.angle_beta   90.00
_cell.angle_gamma   90.00
#
_symmetry.space_group_name_H-M   'P 1'
#
loop_
_entity.id
_entity.type
_entity.pdbx_description
1 polymer ?
#
loop_
_entity_poly.entity_id
_entity_poly.type
_entity_poly.pdbx_seq_one_letter_code
_entity_poly.pdbx_strand_id
1 'polypeptide(L)'
;MYRVWNFIANYSILLISGALIALIWANVNPSSYHHFVEFPLWFNNHVGLDYSYWAKSFGTGYAEFGGAGSLKVLSLHYLVNDMLMAFFFAIAAKEVWEAVILKNGSLRGKKAATPLFATLGGMLGPISVYLVLAAFMGSDTYDAVANGWAIPTATDIAFSYLVGRLVFGAGHPAVRFLLLLAIADDAAGLIILAVFYPQGDLAPIWLVLSVGAAVAVYLLFNMLPRLLDVDKQLRPVSTWVRNYLSFWPYLFAAGLSWYGFMRAGLHPSLGLLPIVPAIPHADRAFGIFSEAERYLTDLLNH
;
A
#
# COMPACT_ATOMS: atom_id res chain seq x y z
N MET A 1 11.47 23.81 15.21
CA MET A 1 11.58 22.60 14.37
C MET A 1 10.27 21.78 14.35
N TYR A 2 9.71 21.36 15.50
CA TYR A 2 8.48 20.57 15.58
C TYR A 2 7.22 21.22 14.92
N ARG A 3 7.03 22.53 15.06
CA ARG A 3 5.92 23.25 14.42
C ARG A 3 6.01 23.29 12.90
N VAL A 4 7.23 23.45 12.36
CA VAL A 4 7.46 23.44 10.90
C VAL A 4 7.23 22.04 10.34
N TRP A 5 7.71 21.01 11.04
CA TRP A 5 7.50 19.62 10.66
C TRP A 5 6.02 19.25 10.64
N ASN A 6 5.27 19.61 11.67
CA ASN A 6 3.84 19.39 11.73
C ASN A 6 3.07 20.13 10.61
N PHE A 7 3.51 21.34 10.25
CA PHE A 7 2.92 22.09 9.15
C PHE A 7 3.16 21.37 7.83
N ILE A 8 4.39 20.97 7.54
CA ILE A 8 4.76 20.25 6.32
C ILE A 8 3.99 18.92 6.22
N ALA A 9 3.93 18.15 7.30
CA ALA A 9 3.23 16.87 7.35
C ALA A 9 1.70 17.02 7.20
N ASN A 10 1.10 17.98 7.93
CA ASN A 10 -0.35 18.20 7.91
C ASN A 10 -0.88 18.70 6.55
N TYR A 11 -0.06 19.37 5.75
CA TYR A 11 -0.46 19.89 4.45
C TYR A 11 0.12 19.09 3.29
N SER A 12 0.69 17.91 3.52
CA SER A 12 1.28 17.05 2.49
C SER A 12 2.23 17.78 1.51
N ILE A 13 2.93 18.80 2.02
CA ILE A 13 3.76 19.70 1.20
C ILE A 13 4.88 18.92 0.52
N LEU A 14 5.46 17.91 1.19
CA LEU A 14 6.51 17.08 0.61
C LEU A 14 6.00 16.28 -0.60
N LEU A 15 4.79 15.75 -0.54
CA LEU A 15 4.17 15.01 -1.64
C LEU A 15 3.93 15.93 -2.83
N ILE A 16 3.30 17.09 -2.60
CA ILE A 16 3.01 18.07 -3.66
C ILE A 16 4.30 18.60 -4.29
N SER A 17 5.28 19.00 -3.47
CA SER A 17 6.55 19.53 -3.98
C SER A 17 7.34 18.46 -4.74
N GLY A 18 7.35 17.20 -4.26
CA GLY A 18 7.99 16.09 -4.95
C GLY A 18 7.35 15.84 -6.33
N ALA A 19 6.03 15.81 -6.41
CA ALA A 19 5.30 15.64 -7.67
C ALA A 19 5.58 16.79 -8.65
N LEU A 20 5.57 18.04 -8.19
CA LEU A 20 5.88 19.20 -9.03
C LEU A 20 7.33 19.19 -9.53
N ILE A 21 8.29 18.88 -8.65
CA ILE A 21 9.71 18.77 -9.04
C ILE A 21 9.89 17.67 -10.09
N ALA A 22 9.31 16.50 -9.86
CA ALA A 22 9.38 15.38 -10.80
C ALA A 22 8.76 15.73 -12.16
N LEU A 23 7.58 16.38 -12.15
CA LEU A 23 6.89 16.82 -13.36
C LEU A 23 7.74 17.83 -14.16
N ILE A 24 8.27 18.84 -13.49
CA ILE A 24 9.13 19.85 -14.13
C ILE A 24 10.39 19.19 -14.69
N TRP A 25 11.07 18.37 -13.88
CA TRP A 25 12.31 17.71 -14.29
C TRP A 25 12.09 16.77 -15.47
N ALA A 26 11.05 15.94 -15.44
CA ALA A 26 10.71 15.04 -16.54
C ALA A 26 10.39 15.75 -17.84
N ASN A 27 9.82 16.98 -17.80
CA ASN A 27 9.52 17.75 -18.98
C ASN A 27 10.70 18.60 -19.49
N VAL A 28 11.54 19.12 -18.59
CA VAL A 28 12.71 19.96 -18.96
C VAL A 28 13.86 19.10 -19.46
N ASN A 29 14.13 17.97 -18.79
CA ASN A 29 15.22 17.07 -19.18
C ASN A 29 14.81 15.60 -18.93
N PRO A 30 14.04 15.00 -19.85
CA PRO A 30 13.54 13.63 -19.72
C PRO A 30 14.66 12.59 -19.52
N SER A 31 15.78 12.77 -20.24
CA SER A 31 16.92 11.86 -20.15
C SER A 31 17.54 11.87 -18.76
N SER A 32 17.81 13.03 -18.19
CA SER A 32 18.37 13.14 -16.83
C SER A 32 17.42 12.59 -15.77
N TYR A 33 16.11 12.86 -15.91
CA TYR A 33 15.09 12.29 -15.02
C TYR A 33 15.07 10.78 -15.10
N HIS A 34 15.06 10.21 -16.30
CA HIS A 34 15.07 8.77 -16.53
C HIS A 34 16.32 8.11 -15.96
N HIS A 35 17.51 8.68 -16.18
CA HIS A 35 18.74 8.20 -15.58
C HIS A 35 18.72 8.21 -14.05
N PHE A 36 18.12 9.19 -13.44
CA PHE A 36 17.96 9.24 -11.99
C PHE A 36 17.01 8.15 -11.47
N VAL A 37 15.86 7.99 -12.11
CA VAL A 37 14.83 7.03 -11.71
C VAL A 37 15.31 5.59 -11.86
N GLU A 38 16.00 5.29 -12.96
CA GLU A 38 16.52 3.95 -13.24
C GLU A 38 17.96 3.73 -12.72
N PHE A 39 18.45 4.64 -11.85
CA PHE A 39 19.79 4.51 -11.29
C PHE A 39 19.96 3.15 -10.58
N PRO A 40 20.98 2.35 -10.98
CA PRO A 40 21.22 1.03 -10.40
C PRO A 40 21.81 1.16 -9.00
N LEU A 41 21.09 0.67 -8.00
CA LEU A 41 21.53 0.64 -6.60
C LEU A 41 22.34 -0.62 -6.31
N TRP A 42 21.92 -1.76 -6.90
CA TRP A 42 22.57 -3.05 -6.63
C TRP A 42 22.30 -4.04 -7.76
N PHE A 43 23.35 -4.78 -8.14
CA PHE A 43 23.28 -5.90 -9.07
C PHE A 43 23.29 -7.20 -8.29
N ASN A 44 22.31 -8.08 -8.53
CA ASN A 44 22.13 -9.35 -7.84
C ASN A 44 21.37 -10.35 -8.71
N ASN A 45 21.21 -11.60 -8.21
CA ASN A 45 20.55 -12.67 -8.97
C ASN A 45 19.12 -12.97 -8.49
N HIS A 46 18.58 -12.21 -7.52
CA HIS A 46 17.35 -12.60 -6.82
C HIS A 46 16.25 -11.55 -6.89
N VAL A 47 16.59 -10.28 -6.78
CA VAL A 47 15.63 -9.18 -6.56
C VAL A 47 15.89 -8.04 -7.53
N GLY A 48 14.86 -7.57 -8.20
CA GLY A 48 14.95 -6.44 -9.13
C GLY A 48 14.45 -6.78 -10.53
N LEU A 49 14.59 -5.82 -11.42
CA LEU A 49 14.31 -5.96 -12.85
C LEU A 49 15.33 -6.86 -13.53
N ASP A 50 14.90 -7.59 -14.54
CA ASP A 50 15.85 -8.36 -15.36
C ASP A 50 16.83 -7.42 -16.05
N TYR A 51 18.12 -7.77 -15.99
CA TYR A 51 19.18 -6.94 -16.51
C TYR A 51 18.97 -6.53 -17.97
N SER A 52 18.48 -7.45 -18.80
CA SER A 52 18.22 -7.19 -20.22
C SER A 52 17.13 -6.13 -20.44
N TYR A 53 16.11 -6.14 -19.59
CA TYR A 53 15.02 -5.14 -19.61
C TYR A 53 15.53 -3.78 -19.12
N TRP A 54 16.21 -3.77 -17.98
CA TRP A 54 16.78 -2.55 -17.41
C TRP A 54 17.82 -1.90 -18.33
N ALA A 55 18.73 -2.68 -18.94
CA ALA A 55 19.77 -2.17 -19.84
C ALA A 55 19.21 -1.52 -21.11
N LYS A 56 18.06 -2.02 -21.61
CA LYS A 56 17.35 -1.37 -22.73
C LYS A 56 16.79 -0.01 -22.33
N SER A 57 16.31 0.12 -21.10
CA SER A 57 15.76 1.36 -20.56
C SER A 57 16.86 2.37 -20.22
N PHE A 58 17.93 1.93 -19.55
CA PHE A 58 18.98 2.83 -19.03
C PHE A 58 19.98 3.28 -20.11
N GLY A 59 20.13 2.49 -21.19
CA GLY A 59 21.06 2.79 -22.29
C GLY A 59 22.23 1.81 -22.36
N THR A 60 22.82 1.73 -23.56
CA THR A 60 23.70 0.65 -24.01
C THR A 60 25.08 0.52 -23.35
N GLY A 61 25.46 1.40 -22.44
CA GLY A 61 26.79 1.38 -21.81
C GLY A 61 27.06 0.19 -20.86
N TYR A 62 26.03 -0.56 -20.49
CA TYR A 62 26.12 -1.70 -19.56
C TYR A 62 25.85 -3.05 -20.21
N ALA A 63 25.67 -3.10 -21.51
CA ALA A 63 25.34 -4.33 -22.25
C ALA A 63 26.41 -5.45 -22.15
N GLU A 64 27.63 -5.10 -21.79
CA GLU A 64 28.76 -6.04 -21.75
C GLU A 64 28.79 -6.96 -20.52
N PHE A 65 28.03 -6.62 -19.45
CA PHE A 65 27.94 -7.44 -18.23
C PHE A 65 26.88 -8.56 -18.31
N GLY A 66 26.10 -8.63 -19.37
CA GLY A 66 24.92 -9.49 -19.52
C GLY A 66 25.16 -10.89 -20.07
N GLY A 67 26.22 -11.58 -19.66
CA GLY A 67 26.49 -12.95 -20.09
C GLY A 67 25.74 -14.08 -19.39
N ALA A 68 24.85 -13.79 -18.43
CA ALA A 68 24.10 -14.82 -17.71
C ALA A 68 22.66 -14.36 -17.44
N GLY A 69 21.68 -15.07 -17.97
CA GLY A 69 20.25 -14.82 -17.90
C GLY A 69 19.61 -14.81 -16.50
N SER A 70 20.36 -14.57 -15.45
CA SER A 70 19.87 -14.49 -14.07
C SER A 70 20.20 -13.18 -13.35
N LEU A 71 20.91 -12.25 -14.01
CA LEU A 71 21.29 -10.99 -13.39
C LEU A 71 20.09 -10.05 -13.29
N LYS A 72 19.85 -9.53 -12.10
CA LYS A 72 18.79 -8.56 -11.80
C LYS A 72 19.38 -7.27 -11.27
N VAL A 73 18.67 -6.17 -11.55
CA VAL A 73 19.07 -4.82 -11.14
C VAL A 73 18.03 -4.27 -10.19
N LEU A 74 18.48 -3.93 -8.99
CA LEU A 74 17.70 -3.13 -8.06
C LEU A 74 17.90 -1.66 -8.43
N SER A 75 16.96 -1.07 -9.18
CA SER A 75 16.95 0.35 -9.50
C SER A 75 16.22 1.14 -8.42
N LEU A 76 16.40 2.48 -8.43
CA LEU A 76 15.64 3.36 -7.54
C LEU A 76 14.13 3.23 -7.79
N HIS A 77 13.74 3.11 -9.05
CA HIS A 77 12.36 2.84 -9.46
C HIS A 77 11.80 1.56 -8.81
N TYR A 78 12.52 0.45 -8.93
CA TYR A 78 12.12 -0.82 -8.31
C TYR A 78 12.03 -0.72 -6.79
N LEU A 79 12.99 -0.04 -6.15
CA LEU A 79 12.95 0.18 -4.71
C LEU A 79 11.67 0.91 -4.29
N VAL A 80 11.29 1.97 -5.02
CA VAL A 80 10.10 2.77 -4.69
C VAL A 80 8.81 2.00 -5.01
N ASN A 81 8.68 1.47 -6.24
CA ASN A 81 7.41 0.91 -6.72
C ASN A 81 7.12 -0.52 -6.23
N ASP A 82 8.14 -1.31 -5.94
CA ASP A 82 7.93 -2.71 -5.55
C ASP A 82 8.21 -2.97 -4.07
N MET A 83 9.11 -2.20 -3.45
CA MET A 83 9.43 -2.38 -2.03
C MET A 83 8.74 -1.35 -1.14
N LEU A 84 8.91 -0.05 -1.38
CA LEU A 84 8.30 0.98 -0.52
C LEU A 84 6.79 1.06 -0.72
N MET A 85 6.30 0.88 -1.94
CA MET A 85 4.86 0.81 -2.23
C MET A 85 4.18 -0.37 -1.52
N ALA A 86 4.90 -1.48 -1.26
CA ALA A 86 4.36 -2.59 -0.48
C ALA A 86 3.98 -2.17 0.95
N PHE A 87 4.77 -1.30 1.59
CA PHE A 87 4.41 -0.74 2.90
C PHE A 87 3.21 0.20 2.81
N PHE A 88 3.12 1.01 1.76
CA PHE A 88 1.96 1.87 1.53
C PHE A 88 0.69 1.03 1.40
N PHE A 89 0.69 -0.02 0.58
CA PHE A 89 -0.45 -0.92 0.44
C PHE A 89 -0.76 -1.71 1.71
N ALA A 90 0.24 -2.06 2.50
CA ALA A 90 0.01 -2.69 3.80
C ALA A 90 -0.73 -1.75 4.78
N ILE A 91 -0.38 -0.45 4.78
CA ILE A 91 -1.07 0.57 5.59
C ILE A 91 -2.51 0.73 5.11
N ALA A 92 -2.73 0.91 3.80
CA ALA A 92 -4.06 1.03 3.21
C ALA A 92 -4.92 -0.21 3.50
N ALA A 93 -4.36 -1.41 3.30
CA ALA A 93 -5.05 -2.67 3.61
C ALA A 93 -5.37 -2.82 5.10
N LYS A 94 -4.50 -2.34 6.00
CA LYS A 94 -4.77 -2.31 7.44
C LYS A 94 -5.96 -1.41 7.76
N GLU A 95 -6.04 -0.23 7.17
CA GLU A 95 -7.17 0.69 7.34
C GLU A 95 -8.48 0.07 6.84
N VAL A 96 -8.45 -0.57 5.65
CA VAL A 96 -9.60 -1.31 5.11
C VAL A 96 -10.00 -2.45 6.04
N TRP A 97 -9.03 -3.24 6.50
CA TRP A 97 -9.27 -4.35 7.42
C TRP A 97 -9.95 -3.87 8.71
N GLU A 98 -9.45 -2.80 9.31
CA GLU A 98 -10.03 -2.20 10.50
C GLU A 98 -11.43 -1.63 10.24
N ALA A 99 -11.64 -0.99 9.09
CA ALA A 99 -12.95 -0.46 8.71
C ALA A 99 -14.02 -1.54 8.52
N VAL A 100 -13.63 -2.73 8.05
CA VAL A 100 -14.56 -3.85 7.77
C VAL A 100 -14.75 -4.76 9.00
N ILE A 101 -13.68 -5.11 9.71
CA ILE A 101 -13.68 -6.18 10.72
C ILE A 101 -14.01 -5.66 12.12
N LEU A 102 -13.53 -4.47 12.50
CA LEU A 102 -13.77 -3.94 13.85
C LEU A 102 -15.26 -3.72 14.11
N LYS A 103 -15.69 -3.91 15.38
CA LYS A 103 -17.09 -3.79 15.79
C LYS A 103 -17.71 -2.43 15.48
N ASN A 104 -16.90 -1.37 15.51
CA ASN A 104 -17.29 0.00 15.17
C ASN A 104 -16.76 0.45 13.80
N GLY A 105 -16.35 -0.50 12.95
CA GLY A 105 -15.80 -0.21 11.63
C GLY A 105 -16.79 0.56 10.76
N SER A 106 -16.28 1.53 10.03
CA SER A 106 -17.07 2.46 9.22
C SER A 106 -17.68 1.81 7.97
N LEU A 107 -17.07 0.72 7.48
CA LEU A 107 -17.54 -0.08 6.35
C LEU A 107 -18.28 -1.35 6.80
N ARG A 108 -18.87 -1.36 7.98
CA ARG A 108 -19.62 -2.52 8.49
C ARG A 108 -21.12 -2.33 8.38
N GLY A 109 -21.79 -3.34 7.82
CA GLY A 109 -23.25 -3.39 7.73
C GLY A 109 -23.85 -2.39 6.74
N LYS A 110 -25.08 -1.93 7.00
CA LYS A 110 -25.82 -1.02 6.09
C LYS A 110 -25.14 0.34 5.87
N LYS A 111 -24.28 0.78 6.80
CA LYS A 111 -23.54 2.05 6.70
C LYS A 111 -22.49 2.02 5.58
N ALA A 112 -22.01 0.85 5.19
CA ALA A 112 -21.05 0.68 4.11
C ALA A 112 -21.67 0.85 2.72
N ALA A 113 -22.99 0.71 2.57
CA ALA A 113 -23.62 0.70 1.26
C ALA A 113 -23.37 1.99 0.48
N THR A 114 -23.55 3.15 1.10
CA THR A 114 -23.38 4.44 0.43
C THR A 114 -21.94 4.68 -0.05
N PRO A 115 -20.87 4.52 0.78
CA PRO A 115 -19.50 4.61 0.30
C PRO A 115 -19.18 3.60 -0.80
N LEU A 116 -19.60 2.35 -0.66
CA LEU A 116 -19.32 1.31 -1.67
C LEU A 116 -19.98 1.59 -3.01
N PHE A 117 -21.24 2.02 -3.04
CA PHE A 117 -21.90 2.42 -4.28
C PHE A 117 -21.27 3.68 -4.89
N ALA A 118 -20.86 4.63 -4.07
CA ALA A 118 -20.13 5.82 -4.53
C ALA A 118 -18.77 5.46 -5.14
N THR A 119 -18.03 4.52 -4.51
CA THR A 119 -16.78 3.96 -5.04
C THR A 119 -17.01 3.29 -6.39
N LEU A 120 -17.98 2.39 -6.49
CA LEU A 120 -18.28 1.74 -7.77
C LEU A 120 -18.61 2.75 -8.87
N GLY A 121 -19.42 3.76 -8.58
CA GLY A 121 -19.72 4.83 -9.53
C GLY A 121 -18.50 5.68 -9.88
N GLY A 122 -17.68 6.02 -8.88
CA GLY A 122 -16.44 6.78 -9.02
C GLY A 122 -15.38 6.07 -9.84
N MET A 123 -15.36 4.74 -9.81
CA MET A 123 -14.46 3.92 -10.64
C MET A 123 -15.02 3.68 -12.04
N LEU A 124 -16.26 3.21 -12.16
CA LEU A 124 -16.87 2.87 -13.44
C LEU A 124 -17.09 4.07 -14.35
N GLY A 125 -17.37 5.25 -13.78
CA GLY A 125 -17.55 6.49 -14.54
C GLY A 125 -16.30 6.84 -15.36
N PRO A 126 -15.14 7.08 -14.71
CA PRO A 126 -13.90 7.38 -15.42
C PRO A 126 -13.44 6.28 -16.37
N ILE A 127 -13.59 4.97 -15.99
CA ILE A 127 -13.31 3.85 -16.90
C ILE A 127 -14.13 3.96 -18.18
N SER A 128 -15.43 4.17 -18.04
CA SER A 128 -16.33 4.26 -19.19
C SER A 128 -15.98 5.42 -20.11
N VAL A 129 -15.71 6.59 -19.52
CA VAL A 129 -15.29 7.76 -20.28
C VAL A 129 -13.95 7.53 -21.00
N TYR A 130 -12.99 6.93 -20.29
CA TYR A 130 -11.68 6.62 -20.87
C TYR A 130 -11.78 5.69 -22.08
N LEU A 131 -12.49 4.56 -21.94
CA LEU A 131 -12.64 3.59 -23.02
C LEU A 131 -13.46 4.13 -24.19
N VAL A 132 -14.52 4.92 -23.91
CA VAL A 132 -15.32 5.57 -24.94
C VAL A 132 -14.49 6.57 -25.73
N LEU A 133 -13.73 7.44 -25.06
CA LEU A 133 -12.85 8.40 -25.73
C LEU A 133 -11.77 7.68 -26.56
N ALA A 134 -11.14 6.63 -26.02
CA ALA A 134 -10.19 5.83 -26.75
C ALA A 134 -10.80 5.21 -28.03
N ALA A 135 -12.03 4.70 -27.95
CA ALA A 135 -12.74 4.14 -29.09
C ALA A 135 -13.06 5.20 -30.17
N PHE A 136 -13.39 6.43 -29.77
CA PHE A 136 -13.60 7.54 -30.72
C PHE A 136 -12.32 7.99 -31.44
N MET A 137 -11.14 7.74 -30.84
CA MET A 137 -9.85 8.10 -31.46
C MET A 137 -9.36 7.11 -32.52
N GLY A 138 -10.09 6.02 -32.73
CA GLY A 138 -9.79 4.98 -33.74
C GLY A 138 -9.22 3.70 -33.15
N SER A 139 -9.27 2.61 -33.94
CA SER A 139 -8.88 1.26 -33.51
C SER A 139 -7.43 1.17 -33.03
N ASP A 140 -6.51 1.79 -33.76
CA ASP A 140 -5.07 1.71 -33.44
C ASP A 140 -4.77 2.38 -32.08
N THR A 141 -5.45 3.51 -31.81
CA THR A 141 -5.32 4.20 -30.52
C THR A 141 -5.99 3.38 -29.41
N TYR A 142 -7.14 2.81 -29.67
CA TYR A 142 -7.83 1.95 -28.70
C TYR A 142 -6.95 0.78 -28.28
N ASP A 143 -6.38 0.05 -29.24
CA ASP A 143 -5.53 -1.12 -28.93
C ASP A 143 -4.27 -0.74 -28.16
N ALA A 144 -3.73 0.45 -28.41
CA ALA A 144 -2.57 0.96 -27.70
C ALA A 144 -2.85 1.35 -26.25
N VAL A 145 -4.03 1.91 -25.95
CA VAL A 145 -4.32 2.50 -24.63
C VAL A 145 -5.34 1.71 -23.80
N ALA A 146 -6.06 0.76 -24.40
CA ALA A 146 -7.14 0.03 -23.72
C ALA A 146 -6.68 -0.65 -22.41
N ASN A 147 -5.46 -1.19 -22.37
CA ASN A 147 -4.88 -1.79 -21.17
C ASN A 147 -4.71 -0.80 -19.99
N GLY A 148 -4.72 0.50 -20.26
CA GLY A 148 -4.66 1.55 -19.24
C GLY A 148 -6.01 1.86 -18.56
N TRP A 149 -7.05 1.07 -18.79
CA TRP A 149 -8.41 1.32 -18.29
C TRP A 149 -8.50 1.53 -16.77
N ALA A 150 -7.60 0.93 -16.01
CA ALA A 150 -7.57 1.03 -14.55
C ALA A 150 -6.86 2.30 -14.04
N ILE A 151 -6.09 3.02 -14.88
CA ILE A 151 -5.36 4.23 -14.46
C ILE A 151 -6.28 5.30 -13.86
N PRO A 152 -7.42 5.66 -14.47
CA PRO A 152 -8.30 6.71 -13.95
C PRO A 152 -9.16 6.28 -12.75
N THR A 153 -8.98 5.07 -12.21
CA THR A 153 -9.75 4.59 -11.04
C THR A 153 -9.10 4.92 -9.71
N ALA A 154 -7.78 5.18 -9.70
CA ALA A 154 -7.04 5.41 -8.47
C ALA A 154 -7.28 6.82 -7.94
N THR A 155 -7.57 6.93 -6.64
CA THR A 155 -7.66 8.20 -5.92
C THR A 155 -6.55 8.29 -4.87
N ASP A 156 -5.97 9.49 -4.70
CA ASP A 156 -4.98 9.73 -3.65
C ASP A 156 -5.69 10.15 -2.36
N ILE A 157 -5.64 9.28 -1.34
CA ILE A 157 -6.23 9.54 -0.02
C ILE A 157 -5.66 10.82 0.58
N ALA A 158 -4.34 11.01 0.53
CA ALA A 158 -3.68 12.13 1.18
C ALA A 158 -4.09 13.46 0.53
N PHE A 159 -4.13 13.50 -0.80
CA PHE A 159 -4.54 14.68 -1.55
C PHE A 159 -6.04 14.96 -1.39
N SER A 160 -6.89 13.96 -1.52
CA SER A 160 -8.34 14.08 -1.35
C SER A 160 -8.71 14.57 0.06
N TYR A 161 -8.05 14.02 1.09
CA TYR A 161 -8.23 14.45 2.47
C TYR A 161 -7.78 15.90 2.69
N LEU A 162 -6.62 16.28 2.12
CA LEU A 162 -6.10 17.64 2.21
C LEU A 162 -7.09 18.65 1.63
N VAL A 163 -7.51 18.42 0.38
CA VAL A 163 -8.46 19.32 -0.31
C VAL A 163 -9.81 19.35 0.39
N GLY A 164 -10.32 18.18 0.76
CA GLY A 164 -11.59 18.09 1.50
C GLY A 164 -11.56 18.85 2.81
N ARG A 165 -10.46 18.74 3.58
CA ARG A 165 -10.28 19.47 4.84
C ARG A 165 -10.16 20.98 4.64
N LEU A 166 -9.53 21.39 3.55
CA LEU A 166 -9.32 22.79 3.22
C LEU A 166 -10.62 23.46 2.80
N VAL A 167 -11.47 22.77 2.05
CA VAL A 167 -12.76 23.26 1.55
C VAL A 167 -13.86 23.21 2.60
N PHE A 168 -13.99 22.09 3.30
CA PHE A 168 -15.11 21.83 4.23
C PHE A 168 -14.77 22.08 5.71
N GLY A 169 -13.48 22.20 6.04
CA GLY A 169 -12.99 22.29 7.41
C GLY A 169 -12.77 20.93 8.08
N ALA A 170 -11.96 20.94 9.15
CA ALA A 170 -11.65 19.74 9.91
C ALA A 170 -12.90 19.18 10.61
N GLY A 171 -13.12 17.86 10.53
CA GLY A 171 -14.23 17.17 11.20
C GLY A 171 -15.57 17.21 10.47
N HIS A 172 -15.68 17.87 9.32
CA HIS A 172 -16.91 17.88 8.52
C HIS A 172 -17.29 16.48 8.02
N PRO A 173 -18.57 16.09 7.99
CA PRO A 173 -19.00 14.76 7.53
C PRO A 173 -18.55 14.41 6.10
N ALA A 174 -18.48 15.41 5.20
CA ALA A 174 -17.99 15.23 3.84
C ALA A 174 -16.53 14.74 3.79
N VAL A 175 -15.67 15.24 4.70
CA VAL A 175 -14.26 14.80 4.79
C VAL A 175 -14.18 13.34 5.21
N ARG A 176 -15.02 12.90 6.13
CA ARG A 176 -15.10 11.49 6.55
C ARG A 176 -15.61 10.60 5.40
N PHE A 177 -16.60 11.09 4.66
CA PHE A 177 -17.12 10.36 3.50
C PHE A 177 -16.06 10.21 2.41
N LEU A 178 -15.31 11.28 2.08
CA LEU A 178 -14.20 11.23 1.13
C LEU A 178 -13.11 10.24 1.57
N LEU A 179 -12.78 10.22 2.86
CA LEU A 179 -11.81 9.27 3.40
C LEU A 179 -12.28 7.82 3.23
N LEU A 180 -13.57 7.54 3.54
CA LEU A 180 -14.14 6.21 3.37
C LEU A 180 -14.19 5.77 1.90
N LEU A 181 -14.52 6.69 1.01
CA LEU A 181 -14.53 6.46 -0.43
C LEU A 181 -13.12 6.10 -0.91
N ALA A 182 -12.10 6.91 -0.54
CA ALA A 182 -10.73 6.67 -0.93
C ALA A 182 -10.17 5.33 -0.38
N ILE A 183 -10.50 4.95 0.86
CA ILE A 183 -10.17 3.64 1.43
C ILE A 183 -10.81 2.49 0.63
N ALA A 184 -12.07 2.66 0.21
CA ALA A 184 -12.77 1.64 -0.58
C ALA A 184 -12.22 1.56 -2.02
N ASP A 185 -11.84 2.70 -2.62
CA ASP A 185 -11.15 2.77 -3.91
C ASP A 185 -9.81 2.04 -3.87
N ASP A 186 -9.00 2.27 -2.85
CA ASP A 186 -7.72 1.60 -2.67
C ASP A 186 -7.89 0.09 -2.56
N ALA A 187 -8.88 -0.37 -1.77
CA ALA A 187 -9.18 -1.78 -1.66
C ALA A 187 -9.57 -2.40 -3.02
N ALA A 188 -10.41 -1.73 -3.78
CA ALA A 188 -10.80 -2.17 -5.11
C ALA A 188 -9.62 -2.12 -6.10
N GLY A 189 -8.79 -1.08 -6.03
CA GLY A 189 -7.55 -0.95 -6.81
C GLY A 189 -6.56 -2.08 -6.56
N LEU A 190 -6.38 -2.51 -5.30
CA LEU A 190 -5.56 -3.66 -4.94
C LEU A 190 -6.07 -4.97 -5.57
N ILE A 191 -7.39 -5.16 -5.59
CA ILE A 191 -8.00 -6.34 -6.24
C ILE A 191 -7.77 -6.29 -7.76
N ILE A 192 -7.99 -5.13 -8.38
CA ILE A 192 -7.75 -4.93 -9.81
C ILE A 192 -6.29 -5.23 -10.15
N LEU A 193 -5.35 -4.68 -9.40
CA LEU A 193 -3.92 -4.89 -9.60
C LEU A 193 -3.54 -6.37 -9.51
N ALA A 194 -4.06 -7.08 -8.51
CA ALA A 194 -3.79 -8.49 -8.29
C ALA A 194 -4.31 -9.38 -9.44
N VAL A 195 -5.49 -9.07 -9.98
CA VAL A 195 -6.20 -9.93 -10.95
C VAL A 195 -5.82 -9.61 -12.38
N PHE A 196 -5.70 -8.33 -12.72
CA PHE A 196 -5.57 -7.88 -14.12
C PHE A 196 -4.14 -7.51 -14.54
N TYR A 197 -3.22 -7.30 -13.57
CA TYR A 197 -1.85 -6.86 -13.85
C TYR A 197 -0.79 -7.78 -13.22
N PRO A 198 -0.77 -9.09 -13.54
CA PRO A 198 0.32 -9.96 -13.11
C PRO A 198 1.64 -9.57 -13.79
N GLN A 199 2.76 -9.67 -13.08
CA GLN A 199 4.08 -9.22 -13.57
C GLN A 199 4.95 -10.32 -14.17
N GLY A 200 4.42 -11.49 -14.50
CA GLY A 200 5.20 -12.57 -15.09
C GLY A 200 4.44 -13.89 -15.17
N ASP A 201 5.18 -14.97 -15.43
CA ASP A 201 4.61 -16.32 -15.42
C ASP A 201 4.15 -16.67 -14.01
N LEU A 202 2.88 -17.02 -13.89
CA LEU A 202 2.26 -17.34 -12.62
C LEU A 202 2.82 -18.66 -12.07
N ALA A 203 3.49 -18.58 -10.94
CA ALA A 203 3.97 -19.73 -10.17
C ALA A 203 3.33 -19.79 -8.78
N PRO A 204 2.03 -20.15 -8.67
CA PRO A 204 1.23 -20.00 -7.45
C PRO A 204 1.76 -20.81 -6.26
N ILE A 205 2.65 -21.77 -6.49
CA ILE A 205 3.31 -22.53 -5.42
C ILE A 205 4.06 -21.60 -4.42
N TRP A 206 4.58 -20.48 -4.90
CA TRP A 206 5.27 -19.52 -4.05
C TRP A 206 4.34 -18.73 -3.13
N LEU A 207 3.03 -18.70 -3.39
CA LEU A 207 2.05 -18.16 -2.48
C LEU A 207 1.93 -18.98 -1.18
N VAL A 208 2.30 -20.26 -1.21
CA VAL A 208 2.39 -21.08 0.00
C VAL A 208 3.39 -20.49 0.99
N LEU A 209 4.51 -19.93 0.51
CA LEU A 209 5.47 -19.22 1.37
C LEU A 209 4.84 -17.99 2.02
N SER A 210 4.09 -17.21 1.24
CA SER A 210 3.43 -16.00 1.72
C SER A 210 2.34 -16.29 2.77
N VAL A 211 1.40 -17.19 2.43
CA VAL A 211 0.33 -17.60 3.34
C VAL A 211 0.91 -18.32 4.56
N GLY A 212 1.91 -19.19 4.36
CA GLY A 212 2.62 -19.88 5.41
C GLY A 212 3.29 -18.93 6.41
N ALA A 213 3.94 -17.88 5.93
CA ALA A 213 4.54 -16.83 6.78
C ALA A 213 3.47 -16.09 7.59
N ALA A 214 2.34 -15.74 6.96
CA ALA A 214 1.22 -15.08 7.63
C ALA A 214 0.61 -15.96 8.73
N VAL A 215 0.34 -17.22 8.42
CA VAL A 215 -0.20 -18.18 9.39
C VAL A 215 0.80 -18.43 10.51
N ALA A 216 2.08 -18.62 10.19
CA ALA A 216 3.13 -18.87 11.18
C ALA A 216 3.26 -17.71 12.17
N VAL A 217 3.34 -16.47 11.68
CA VAL A 217 3.44 -15.30 12.56
C VAL A 217 2.19 -15.12 13.42
N TYR A 218 1.01 -15.38 12.86
CA TYR A 218 -0.24 -15.34 13.62
C TYR A 218 -0.28 -16.38 14.73
N LEU A 219 0.06 -17.64 14.41
CA LEU A 219 0.04 -18.73 15.39
C LEU A 219 1.09 -18.53 16.47
N LEU A 220 2.33 -18.21 16.11
CA LEU A 220 3.45 -18.12 17.05
C LEU A 220 3.40 -16.86 17.93
N PHE A 221 2.96 -15.71 17.38
CA PHE A 221 3.09 -14.42 18.08
C PHE A 221 1.75 -13.83 18.52
N ASN A 222 0.61 -14.34 18.02
CA ASN A 222 -0.71 -13.89 18.46
C ASN A 222 -1.45 -14.99 19.24
N MET A 223 -1.57 -16.19 18.67
CA MET A 223 -2.40 -17.25 19.24
C MET A 223 -1.67 -17.93 20.41
N LEU A 224 -0.42 -18.37 20.20
CA LEU A 224 0.34 -19.10 21.20
C LEU A 224 0.56 -18.30 22.50
N PRO A 225 0.98 -17.03 22.47
CA PRO A 225 1.11 -16.23 23.70
C PRO A 225 -0.21 -16.10 24.45
N ARG A 226 -1.34 -15.95 23.73
CA ARG A 226 -2.68 -15.88 24.37
C ARG A 226 -3.09 -17.20 25.03
N LEU A 227 -2.67 -18.33 24.48
CA LEU A 227 -2.93 -19.65 25.05
C LEU A 227 -2.04 -19.93 26.28
N LEU A 228 -0.80 -19.42 26.28
CA LEU A 228 0.15 -19.54 27.36
C LEU A 228 -0.10 -18.55 28.51
N ASP A 229 -0.87 -17.50 28.29
CA ASP A 229 -1.24 -16.54 29.33
C ASP A 229 -2.24 -17.16 30.30
N VAL A 230 -1.74 -17.61 31.46
CA VAL A 230 -2.53 -18.18 32.57
C VAL A 230 -3.39 -17.06 33.21
N ASP A 231 -2.81 -15.89 33.40
CA ASP A 231 -3.52 -14.70 33.88
C ASP A 231 -4.06 -13.86 32.73
N LYS A 232 -5.39 -13.88 32.59
CA LYS A 232 -6.10 -13.12 31.53
C LYS A 232 -6.09 -11.61 31.75
N GLN A 233 -5.79 -11.13 32.96
CA GLN A 233 -5.71 -9.69 33.23
C GLN A 233 -4.32 -9.13 32.95
N LEU A 234 -3.26 -9.75 33.47
CA LEU A 234 -1.88 -9.30 33.32
C LEU A 234 -1.25 -9.71 31.99
N ARG A 235 -1.68 -10.84 31.39
CA ARG A 235 -1.18 -11.38 30.11
C ARG A 235 0.35 -11.30 29.98
N PRO A 236 1.12 -11.95 30.88
CA PRO A 236 2.56 -11.75 30.98
C PRO A 236 3.30 -12.17 29.70
N VAL A 237 2.92 -13.28 29.07
CA VAL A 237 3.60 -13.79 27.87
C VAL A 237 3.30 -12.88 26.67
N SER A 238 2.05 -12.51 26.45
CA SER A 238 1.67 -11.56 25.38
C SER A 238 2.34 -10.21 25.56
N THR A 239 2.46 -9.73 26.80
CA THR A 239 3.12 -8.46 27.12
C THR A 239 4.63 -8.55 26.88
N TRP A 240 5.26 -9.66 27.26
CA TRP A 240 6.68 -9.90 26.99
C TRP A 240 6.96 -9.91 25.46
N VAL A 241 6.20 -10.69 24.68
CA VAL A 241 6.33 -10.74 23.22
C VAL A 241 6.20 -9.34 22.62
N ARG A 242 5.22 -8.57 23.05
CA ARG A 242 4.99 -7.21 22.55
C ARG A 242 6.14 -6.25 22.90
N ASN A 243 6.70 -6.35 24.10
CA ASN A 243 7.73 -5.42 24.55
C ASN A 243 9.12 -5.75 23.99
N TYR A 244 9.48 -7.03 23.86
CA TYR A 244 10.81 -7.44 23.42
C TYR A 244 10.88 -7.71 21.92
N LEU A 245 9.90 -8.39 21.34
CA LEU A 245 9.90 -8.70 19.91
C LEU A 245 9.21 -7.60 19.09
N SER A 246 8.29 -6.85 19.71
CA SER A 246 7.59 -5.73 19.10
C SER A 246 7.05 -6.10 17.71
N PHE A 247 7.48 -5.37 16.70
CA PHE A 247 7.03 -5.48 15.32
C PHE A 247 7.97 -6.37 14.45
N TRP A 248 9.16 -6.72 14.92
CA TRP A 248 10.16 -7.45 14.14
C TRP A 248 9.70 -8.79 13.54
N PRO A 249 8.95 -9.66 14.26
CA PRO A 249 8.46 -10.92 13.69
C PRO A 249 7.53 -10.69 12.49
N TYR A 250 6.69 -9.66 12.57
CA TYR A 250 5.78 -9.28 11.49
C TYR A 250 6.53 -8.72 10.30
N LEU A 251 7.58 -7.92 10.52
CA LEU A 251 8.43 -7.40 9.46
C LEU A 251 9.19 -8.53 8.74
N PHE A 252 9.71 -9.49 9.48
CA PHE A 252 10.37 -10.67 8.90
C PHE A 252 9.39 -11.50 8.06
N ALA A 253 8.20 -11.80 8.60
CA ALA A 253 7.15 -12.50 7.87
C ALA A 253 6.69 -11.71 6.63
N ALA A 254 6.62 -10.38 6.72
CA ALA A 254 6.31 -9.50 5.61
C ALA A 254 7.37 -9.60 4.49
N GLY A 255 8.66 -9.65 4.82
CA GLY A 255 9.74 -9.87 3.86
C GLY A 255 9.64 -11.22 3.14
N LEU A 256 9.32 -12.30 3.88
CA LEU A 256 9.09 -13.63 3.29
C LEU A 256 7.85 -13.63 2.38
N SER A 257 6.77 -12.99 2.80
CA SER A 257 5.55 -12.87 2.02
C SER A 257 5.78 -12.07 0.76
N TRP A 258 6.46 -10.94 0.84
CA TRP A 258 6.86 -10.11 -0.30
C TRP A 258 7.69 -10.90 -1.32
N TYR A 259 8.68 -11.65 -0.85
CA TYR A 259 9.50 -12.50 -1.71
C TYR A 259 8.65 -13.60 -2.36
N GLY A 260 7.71 -14.19 -1.63
CA GLY A 260 6.76 -15.16 -2.16
C GLY A 260 5.90 -14.59 -3.30
N PHE A 261 5.38 -13.38 -3.16
CA PHE A 261 4.62 -12.69 -4.22
C PHE A 261 5.48 -12.41 -5.45
N MET A 262 6.67 -11.88 -5.25
CA MET A 262 7.63 -11.63 -6.35
C MET A 262 7.92 -12.92 -7.14
N ARG A 263 8.13 -14.04 -6.45
CA ARG A 263 8.39 -15.34 -7.09
C ARG A 263 7.14 -15.99 -7.69
N ALA A 264 5.97 -15.62 -7.21
CA ALA A 264 4.69 -16.10 -7.74
C ALA A 264 4.27 -15.43 -9.06
N GLY A 265 4.99 -14.39 -9.51
CA GLY A 265 4.61 -13.61 -10.70
C GLY A 265 3.50 -12.60 -10.43
N LEU A 266 3.15 -12.35 -9.18
CA LEU A 266 2.25 -11.29 -8.77
C LEU A 266 3.03 -10.00 -8.49
N HIS A 267 2.31 -8.87 -8.49
CA HIS A 267 2.96 -7.58 -8.21
C HIS A 267 3.55 -7.58 -6.79
N PRO A 268 4.86 -7.37 -6.62
CA PRO A 268 5.53 -7.47 -5.32
C PRO A 268 4.98 -6.48 -4.29
N SER A 269 4.49 -5.32 -4.73
CA SER A 269 3.87 -4.32 -3.85
C SER A 269 2.68 -4.84 -3.05
N LEU A 270 2.01 -5.91 -3.51
CA LEU A 270 0.92 -6.56 -2.79
C LEU A 270 1.39 -7.59 -1.75
N GLY A 271 2.68 -7.89 -1.72
CA GLY A 271 3.24 -9.00 -0.95
C GLY A 271 3.07 -8.89 0.56
N LEU A 272 2.83 -7.70 1.11
CA LEU A 272 2.58 -7.53 2.54
C LEU A 272 1.12 -7.74 2.95
N LEU A 273 0.18 -7.79 1.99
CA LEU A 273 -1.26 -7.92 2.27
C LEU A 273 -1.62 -9.13 3.14
N PRO A 274 -1.07 -10.35 2.89
CA PRO A 274 -1.41 -11.52 3.70
C PRO A 274 -1.02 -11.40 5.19
N ILE A 275 -0.05 -10.55 5.51
CA ILE A 275 0.42 -10.33 6.89
C ILE A 275 -0.52 -9.38 7.65
N VAL A 276 -1.24 -8.50 6.96
CA VAL A 276 -2.10 -7.49 7.60
C VAL A 276 -3.09 -8.10 8.61
N PRO A 277 -3.84 -9.17 8.32
CA PRO A 277 -4.74 -9.79 9.28
C PRO A 277 -4.02 -10.37 10.53
N ALA A 278 -2.74 -10.70 10.40
CA ALA A 278 -1.93 -11.25 11.49
C ALA A 278 -1.35 -10.16 12.40
N ILE A 279 -1.27 -8.90 11.95
CA ILE A 279 -0.79 -7.79 12.78
C ILE A 279 -1.81 -7.57 13.91
N PRO A 280 -1.38 -7.38 15.17
CA PRO A 280 -2.29 -7.04 16.25
C PRO A 280 -3.01 -5.72 15.98
N HIS A 281 -4.32 -5.77 15.86
CA HIS A 281 -5.17 -4.58 15.71
C HIS A 281 -5.65 -4.10 17.08
N ALA A 282 -5.63 -2.80 17.31
CA ALA A 282 -6.28 -2.23 18.49
C ALA A 282 -7.81 -2.35 18.31
N ASP A 283 -8.50 -2.88 19.32
CA ASP A 283 -9.97 -2.98 19.31
C ASP A 283 -10.68 -1.60 19.22
N ARG A 284 -9.90 -0.54 19.24
CA ARG A 284 -10.35 0.86 19.11
C ARG A 284 -9.41 1.61 18.17
N ALA A 285 -9.95 2.29 17.20
CA ALA A 285 -9.23 3.31 16.45
C ALA A 285 -8.64 4.32 17.44
N PHE A 286 -7.33 4.55 17.42
CA PHE A 286 -6.62 5.46 18.34
C PHE A 286 -6.65 5.08 19.84
N GLY A 287 -6.15 3.88 20.18
CA GLY A 287 -6.10 3.38 21.57
C GLY A 287 -5.37 4.27 22.59
N ILE A 288 -4.45 5.14 22.15
CA ILE A 288 -3.73 6.08 23.03
C ILE A 288 -4.65 7.19 23.57
N PHE A 289 -5.55 7.72 22.74
CA PHE A 289 -6.48 8.76 23.17
C PHE A 289 -7.65 8.22 24.00
N SER A 290 -8.10 7.00 23.75
CA SER A 290 -9.20 6.41 24.52
C SER A 290 -8.78 5.95 25.93
N GLU A 291 -7.51 5.61 26.14
CA GLU A 291 -6.97 5.37 27.48
C GLU A 291 -6.86 6.67 28.27
N ALA A 292 -6.35 7.74 27.64
CA ALA A 292 -6.28 9.06 28.27
C ALA A 292 -7.67 9.62 28.59
N GLU A 293 -8.66 9.44 27.70
CA GLU A 293 -10.03 9.87 27.91
C GLU A 293 -10.72 9.07 29.05
N ARG A 294 -10.40 7.79 29.19
CA ARG A 294 -10.89 6.95 30.28
C ARG A 294 -10.31 7.38 31.62
N TYR A 295 -9.01 7.67 31.70
CA TYR A 295 -8.37 8.19 32.90
C TYR A 295 -8.89 9.59 33.27
N LEU A 296 -9.14 10.45 32.29
CA LEU A 296 -9.73 11.76 32.50
C LEU A 296 -11.19 11.66 32.99
N THR A 297 -11.99 10.74 32.45
CA THR A 297 -13.37 10.53 32.86
C THR A 297 -13.45 9.94 34.26
N ASP A 298 -12.56 9.03 34.63
CA ASP A 298 -12.47 8.47 35.98
C ASP A 298 -11.99 9.51 36.98
N LEU A 299 -11.09 10.43 36.62
CA LEU A 299 -10.64 11.54 37.46
C LEU A 299 -11.69 12.64 37.64
N LEU A 300 -12.59 12.83 36.69
CA LEU A 300 -13.67 13.81 36.76
C LEU A 300 -14.91 13.29 37.54
N ASN A 301 -15.02 11.98 37.71
CA ASN A 301 -16.10 11.33 38.44
C ASN A 301 -15.76 11.00 39.90
N HIS A 302 -14.54 11.31 40.34
CA HIS A 302 -14.09 11.32 41.74
C HIS A 302 -13.79 12.74 42.22
#